data_f5d438e8514004662c5051e8a6775410
#
_entry.id   f5d438e8514004662c5051e8a6775410
#
_cell.length_a   1.000
_cell.length_b   1.000
_cell.length_c   1.000
_cell.angle_alpha   90.00
_cell.angle_beta   90.00
_cell.angle_gamma   90.00
#
_symmetry.space_group_name_H-M   'P 1'
#
loop_
_entity.id
_entity.type
_entity.pdbx_description
1 polymer ?
#
loop_
_entity_poly.entity_id
_entity_poly.type
_entity_poly.pdbx_seq_one_letter_code
_entity_poly.pdbx_strand_id
1 'polypeptide(L)'
;MICFCAERLNWRRIWQNPGELLLPGLTDMATRALLYRRPAEPSRLLVKHGSQIYSIRLRRHRRARRYTLRIHPSDREAILTMPPRGTIADAKDFAQRHGGWIAARLGRLPKAAPFLPGTMVPLRGLTHRIVHRAGARGTVWIEMRDSGERILCVAGGPEHIERRVHDYLKREARRDLQKAARAYAEALGVRVKRLSIRDQSSRWGSCTSAGSLSFSWRLILAPPYVLDYLAAHEVAHLVEMNHSARFWRVVAKVCGHVERAKTWLDNSGNDLHRYGIQD
;
A
#
# COMPACT_ATOMS: atom_id res chain seq x y z
N MET A 1 30.81 -32.19 -32.76
CA MET A 1 32.02 -33.03 -32.51
C MET A 1 33.15 -32.09 -32.11
N ILE A 2 33.37 -31.95 -30.83
CA ILE A 2 34.61 -31.86 -30.06
C ILE A 2 34.20 -31.66 -28.59
N CYS A 3 34.48 -32.72 -27.84
CA CYS A 3 34.34 -32.84 -26.39
C CYS A 3 35.46 -32.06 -25.70
N PHE A 4 35.16 -31.27 -24.65
CA PHE A 4 36.14 -30.84 -23.67
C PHE A 4 35.77 -31.39 -22.30
N CYS A 5 36.66 -32.29 -21.83
CA CYS A 5 36.68 -32.93 -20.55
C CYS A 5 36.75 -31.92 -19.38
N ALA A 6 35.88 -32.12 -18.41
CA ALA A 6 35.97 -31.45 -17.11
C ALA A 6 36.91 -32.24 -16.20
N GLU A 7 38.09 -31.71 -15.92
CA GLU A 7 38.97 -32.21 -14.86
C GLU A 7 38.38 -31.81 -13.49
N ARG A 8 38.08 -32.83 -12.71
CA ARG A 8 37.65 -32.69 -11.31
C ARG A 8 38.88 -32.42 -10.44
N LEU A 9 39.02 -31.19 -9.98
CA LEU A 9 39.96 -30.88 -8.89
C LEU A 9 39.50 -31.47 -7.58
N ASN A 10 40.31 -32.38 -7.06
CA ASN A 10 40.11 -33.12 -5.85
C ASN A 10 40.45 -32.29 -4.59
N TRP A 11 39.48 -31.71 -3.96
CA TRP A 11 39.59 -30.79 -2.80
C TRP A 11 40.08 -31.49 -1.49
N ARG A 12 40.35 -32.77 -1.46
CA ARG A 12 40.74 -33.48 -0.24
C ARG A 12 42.23 -33.41 0.13
N ARG A 13 43.11 -32.74 -0.65
CA ARG A 13 44.56 -32.66 -0.38
C ARG A 13 45.07 -31.34 0.20
N ILE A 14 44.20 -30.37 0.44
CA ILE A 14 44.62 -29.03 0.87
C ILE A 14 44.63 -28.82 2.39
N TRP A 15 44.14 -29.80 3.17
CA TRP A 15 43.96 -29.65 4.63
C TRP A 15 45.01 -30.37 5.49
N GLN A 16 46.18 -30.79 4.94
CA GLN A 16 47.18 -31.51 5.76
C GLN A 16 48.49 -30.75 6.03
N ASN A 17 48.63 -29.47 5.63
CA ASN A 17 49.76 -28.66 6.11
C ASN A 17 49.39 -27.20 6.24
N PRO A 18 49.12 -26.66 7.44
CA PRO A 18 48.84 -25.24 7.64
C PRO A 18 50.10 -24.37 7.85
N GLY A 19 51.17 -24.59 7.10
CA GLY A 19 52.44 -23.97 7.43
C GLY A 19 53.18 -23.20 6.31
N GLU A 20 52.80 -23.32 5.07
CA GLU A 20 53.54 -22.60 4.02
C GLU A 20 52.70 -22.39 2.76
N LEU A 21 52.18 -21.17 2.60
CA LEU A 21 51.95 -20.48 1.34
C LEU A 21 51.30 -19.11 1.60
N LEU A 22 52.08 -18.23 2.24
CA LEU A 22 51.83 -16.79 2.18
C LEU A 22 52.32 -16.28 0.81
N LEU A 23 51.45 -16.26 -0.18
CA LEU A 23 51.67 -15.48 -1.42
C LEU A 23 51.43 -14.00 -1.07
N PRO A 24 52.44 -13.12 -1.18
CA PRO A 24 52.29 -11.69 -0.98
C PRO A 24 51.49 -11.11 -2.16
N GLY A 25 50.18 -10.92 -1.96
CA GLY A 25 49.29 -10.35 -2.98
C GLY A 25 47.79 -10.62 -2.75
N LEU A 26 47.44 -11.67 -2.00
CA LEU A 26 46.04 -12.04 -1.75
C LEU A 26 45.38 -11.32 -0.56
N THR A 27 46.21 -10.79 0.36
CA THR A 27 45.74 -10.06 1.55
C THR A 27 45.24 -8.66 1.19
N ASP A 28 45.75 -8.03 0.14
CA ASP A 28 45.36 -6.66 -0.25
C ASP A 28 44.01 -6.63 -0.99
N MET A 29 43.65 -7.66 -1.75
CA MET A 29 42.35 -7.71 -2.43
C MET A 29 41.19 -8.05 -1.46
N ALA A 30 41.40 -8.92 -0.49
CA ALA A 30 40.38 -9.24 0.53
C ALA A 30 40.15 -8.07 1.51
N THR A 31 41.23 -7.36 1.86
CA THR A 31 41.15 -6.17 2.72
C THR A 31 40.54 -4.98 1.99
N ARG A 32 40.79 -4.79 0.68
CA ARG A 32 40.13 -3.79 -0.15
C ARG A 32 38.66 -4.08 -0.37
N ALA A 33 38.23 -5.34 -0.48
CA ALA A 33 36.81 -5.71 -0.59
C ALA A 33 36.03 -5.45 0.72
N LEU A 34 36.68 -5.53 1.89
CA LEU A 34 36.08 -5.22 3.20
C LEU A 34 35.99 -3.71 3.47
N LEU A 35 36.82 -2.89 2.86
CA LEU A 35 36.84 -1.43 3.06
C LEU A 35 35.88 -0.68 2.12
N TYR A 36 35.38 -1.33 1.05
CA TYR A 36 34.41 -0.72 0.14
C TYR A 36 32.97 -1.06 0.52
N ARG A 37 32.60 -0.87 1.80
CA ARG A 37 31.17 -0.70 2.13
C ARG A 37 30.72 0.59 1.48
N ARG A 38 29.95 0.48 0.39
CA ARG A 38 29.23 1.63 -0.15
C ARG A 38 28.57 2.35 1.02
N PRO A 39 28.77 3.67 1.19
CA PRO A 39 28.05 4.43 2.21
C PRO A 39 26.55 4.11 2.10
N ALA A 40 25.88 3.91 3.23
CA ALA A 40 24.46 3.64 3.24
C ALA A 40 23.75 4.74 2.45
N GLU A 41 23.02 4.35 1.40
CA GLU A 41 22.27 5.32 0.60
C GLU A 41 21.26 6.05 1.51
N PRO A 42 21.11 7.38 1.36
CA PRO A 42 20.12 8.10 2.13
C PRO A 42 18.72 7.56 1.82
N SER A 43 17.95 7.28 2.84
CA SER A 43 16.56 6.85 2.67
C SER A 43 15.64 7.99 2.22
N ARG A 44 16.09 9.25 2.38
CA ARG A 44 15.36 10.47 2.08
C ARG A 44 16.26 11.51 1.40
N LEU A 45 15.65 12.31 0.54
CA LEU A 45 16.24 13.50 -0.06
C LEU A 45 15.45 14.73 0.38
N LEU A 46 16.16 15.85 0.61
CA LEU A 46 15.54 17.14 0.87
C LEU A 46 15.58 17.98 -0.41
N VAL A 47 14.42 18.49 -0.81
CA VAL A 47 14.24 19.32 -2.00
C VAL A 47 13.60 20.65 -1.58
N LYS A 48 14.27 21.76 -1.91
CA LYS A 48 13.75 23.11 -1.63
C LYS A 48 12.94 23.60 -2.84
N HIS A 49 11.73 24.08 -2.59
CA HIS A 49 10.94 24.77 -3.60
C HIS A 49 10.23 25.98 -2.95
N GLY A 50 10.54 27.18 -3.44
CA GLY A 50 10.15 28.42 -2.76
C GLY A 50 10.76 28.51 -1.34
N SER A 51 9.94 28.82 -0.37
CA SER A 51 10.30 28.86 1.06
C SER A 51 10.22 27.51 1.78
N GLN A 52 9.71 26.46 1.11
CA GLN A 52 9.46 25.16 1.75
C GLN A 52 10.51 24.12 1.37
N ILE A 53 10.76 23.20 2.30
CA ILE A 53 11.63 22.03 2.11
C ILE A 53 10.75 20.79 2.17
N TYR A 54 10.84 19.97 1.12
CA TYR A 54 10.10 18.72 0.99
C TYR A 54 11.02 17.54 1.23
N SER A 55 10.64 16.65 2.14
CA SER A 55 11.32 15.37 2.36
C SER A 55 10.75 14.34 1.40
N ILE A 56 11.62 13.73 0.58
CA ILE A 56 11.25 12.77 -0.46
C ILE A 56 11.86 11.43 -0.09
N ARG A 57 11.05 10.40 0.06
CA ARG A 57 11.53 9.04 0.29
C ARG A 57 12.18 8.50 -0.96
N LEU A 58 13.42 8.05 -0.83
CA LEU A 58 14.18 7.44 -1.93
C LEU A 58 14.01 5.93 -1.91
N ARG A 59 13.73 5.36 -3.08
CA ARG A 59 13.59 3.92 -3.26
C ARG A 59 14.33 3.46 -4.50
N ARG A 60 15.35 2.61 -4.34
CA ARG A 60 15.96 1.90 -5.46
C ARG A 60 15.12 0.68 -5.83
N HIS A 61 14.83 0.49 -7.13
CA HIS A 61 13.98 -0.62 -7.56
C HIS A 61 14.63 -1.38 -8.74
N ARG A 62 14.79 -2.69 -8.59
CA ARG A 62 15.54 -3.56 -9.53
C ARG A 62 15.04 -3.51 -10.98
N ARG A 63 13.73 -3.32 -11.18
CA ARG A 63 13.08 -3.27 -12.50
C ARG A 63 12.83 -1.84 -13.00
N ALA A 64 13.18 -0.82 -12.24
CA ALA A 64 13.02 0.56 -12.71
C ALA A 64 14.02 0.86 -13.82
N ARG A 65 13.53 1.40 -14.93
CA ARG A 65 14.36 1.82 -16.08
C ARG A 65 14.64 3.32 -16.08
N ARG A 66 13.90 4.11 -15.28
CA ARG A 66 13.98 5.57 -15.19
C ARG A 66 13.65 6.05 -13.79
N TYR A 67 13.99 7.28 -13.49
CA TYR A 67 13.54 7.98 -12.29
C TYR A 67 12.05 8.28 -12.41
N THR A 68 11.30 8.03 -11.34
CA THR A 68 9.87 8.35 -11.27
C THR A 68 9.52 8.93 -9.92
N LEU A 69 8.70 9.99 -9.92
CA LEU A 69 8.09 10.58 -8.73
C LEU A 69 6.63 10.18 -8.64
N ARG A 70 6.19 9.87 -7.43
CA ARG A 70 4.77 9.69 -7.10
C ARG A 70 4.50 10.26 -5.72
N ILE A 71 3.27 10.72 -5.48
CA ILE A 71 2.80 11.04 -4.15
C ILE A 71 2.12 9.80 -3.56
N HIS A 72 2.43 9.49 -2.31
CA HIS A 72 1.72 8.49 -1.52
C HIS A 72 0.65 9.23 -0.69
N PRO A 73 -0.64 9.09 -1.03
CA PRO A 73 -1.67 9.91 -0.41
C PRO A 73 -1.80 9.67 1.10
N SER A 74 -1.72 8.40 1.54
CA SER A 74 -1.86 8.04 2.95
C SER A 74 -0.66 8.47 3.81
N ASP A 75 0.56 8.42 3.28
CA ASP A 75 1.75 8.86 4.00
C ASP A 75 2.02 10.37 3.81
N ARG A 76 1.23 11.03 2.95
CA ARG A 76 1.42 12.44 2.54
C ARG A 76 2.85 12.75 2.09
N GLU A 77 3.48 11.82 1.41
CA GLU A 77 4.91 11.83 1.12
C GLU A 77 5.18 11.65 -0.38
N ALA A 78 6.18 12.34 -0.89
CA ALA A 78 6.72 12.08 -2.21
C ALA A 78 7.68 10.89 -2.16
N ILE A 79 7.53 9.96 -3.11
CA ILE A 79 8.42 8.81 -3.27
C ILE A 79 9.12 8.93 -4.61
N LEU A 80 10.44 9.00 -4.59
CA LEU A 80 11.27 8.92 -5.78
C LEU A 80 11.80 7.50 -5.95
N THR A 81 11.41 6.87 -7.04
CA THR A 81 11.95 5.56 -7.42
C THR A 81 13.07 5.76 -8.42
N MET A 82 14.24 5.18 -8.13
CA MET A 82 15.43 5.23 -8.96
C MET A 82 15.80 3.88 -9.55
N PRO A 83 16.44 3.84 -10.75
CA PRO A 83 16.92 2.61 -11.36
C PRO A 83 18.09 2.00 -10.58
N PRO A 84 18.44 0.71 -10.82
CA PRO A 84 19.51 0.02 -10.09
C PRO A 84 20.88 0.70 -10.19
N ARG A 85 21.19 1.30 -11.36
CA ARG A 85 22.46 1.99 -11.64
C ARG A 85 22.37 3.51 -11.49
N GLY A 86 21.20 4.05 -11.10
CA GLY A 86 21.01 5.48 -10.91
C GLY A 86 21.84 6.01 -9.74
N THR A 87 22.30 7.25 -9.82
CA THR A 87 23.09 7.91 -8.78
C THR A 87 22.19 8.74 -7.86
N ILE A 88 22.67 9.01 -6.64
CA ILE A 88 21.98 9.91 -5.70
C ILE A 88 22.00 11.35 -6.23
N ALA A 89 23.09 11.75 -6.92
CA ALA A 89 23.21 13.07 -7.52
C ALA A 89 22.10 13.30 -8.57
N ASP A 90 21.93 12.35 -9.51
CA ASP A 90 20.87 12.42 -10.52
C ASP A 90 19.47 12.39 -9.89
N ALA A 91 19.29 11.57 -8.83
CA ALA A 91 18.02 11.51 -8.10
C ALA A 91 17.66 12.85 -7.45
N LYS A 92 18.66 13.53 -6.86
CA LYS A 92 18.50 14.85 -6.25
C LYS A 92 18.19 15.92 -7.31
N ASP A 93 18.92 15.92 -8.40
CA ASP A 93 18.72 16.85 -9.51
C ASP A 93 17.34 16.65 -10.16
N PHE A 94 16.95 15.39 -10.42
CA PHE A 94 15.62 15.05 -10.91
C PHE A 94 14.52 15.54 -9.95
N ALA A 95 14.67 15.30 -8.66
CA ALA A 95 13.69 15.74 -7.65
C ALA A 95 13.62 17.27 -7.56
N GLN A 96 14.75 17.97 -7.65
CA GLN A 96 14.81 19.44 -7.60
C GLN A 96 14.09 20.07 -8.79
N ARG A 97 14.28 19.56 -9.99
CA ARG A 97 13.55 20.01 -11.20
C ARG A 97 12.04 19.83 -11.08
N HIS A 98 11.59 18.82 -10.30
CA HIS A 98 10.17 18.54 -10.11
C HIS A 98 9.61 19.11 -8.78
N GLY A 99 10.34 19.99 -8.10
CA GLY A 99 9.94 20.57 -6.82
C GLY A 99 8.57 21.25 -6.86
N GLY A 100 8.28 22.02 -7.91
CA GLY A 100 6.97 22.65 -8.11
C GLY A 100 5.82 21.64 -8.28
N TRP A 101 6.07 20.55 -9.01
CA TRP A 101 5.09 19.47 -9.14
C TRP A 101 4.82 18.80 -7.79
N ILE A 102 5.87 18.55 -7.01
CA ILE A 102 5.75 17.95 -5.66
C ILE A 102 4.92 18.85 -4.76
N ALA A 103 5.25 20.14 -4.70
CA ALA A 103 4.54 21.15 -3.91
C ALA A 103 3.05 21.21 -4.28
N ALA A 104 2.73 21.33 -5.57
CA ALA A 104 1.37 21.39 -6.06
C ALA A 104 0.57 20.12 -5.74
N ARG A 105 1.20 18.94 -5.84
CA ARG A 105 0.52 17.66 -5.56
C ARG A 105 0.29 17.44 -4.07
N LEU A 106 1.27 17.73 -3.22
CA LEU A 106 1.13 17.64 -1.76
C LEU A 106 0.12 18.65 -1.24
N GLY A 107 0.11 19.87 -1.76
CA GLY A 107 -0.84 20.91 -1.39
C GLY A 107 -2.31 20.61 -1.77
N ARG A 108 -2.53 19.75 -2.77
CA ARG A 108 -3.88 19.28 -3.16
C ARG A 108 -4.38 18.10 -2.36
N LEU A 109 -3.55 17.52 -1.48
CA LEU A 109 -4.03 16.42 -0.64
C LEU A 109 -5.05 16.95 0.37
N PRO A 110 -6.18 16.27 0.58
CA PRO A 110 -7.17 16.63 1.58
C PRO A 110 -6.51 16.74 2.96
N LYS A 111 -6.99 17.64 3.83
CA LYS A 111 -6.48 17.72 5.21
C LYS A 111 -6.56 16.35 5.87
N ALA A 112 -5.53 15.96 6.63
CA ALA A 112 -5.54 14.76 7.43
C ALA A 112 -6.74 14.74 8.40
N ALA A 113 -7.30 13.56 8.63
CA ALA A 113 -8.38 13.34 9.57
C ALA A 113 -7.98 12.18 10.50
N PRO A 114 -7.17 12.48 11.55
CA PRO A 114 -6.74 11.48 12.51
C PRO A 114 -7.92 10.90 13.26
N PHE A 115 -7.82 9.66 13.73
CA PHE A 115 -8.89 9.03 14.49
C PHE A 115 -8.89 9.48 15.96
N LEU A 116 -9.15 10.77 16.17
CA LEU A 116 -9.21 11.41 17.48
C LEU A 116 -10.65 11.74 17.86
N PRO A 117 -10.96 11.90 19.16
CA PRO A 117 -12.27 12.36 19.61
C PRO A 117 -12.68 13.66 18.92
N GLY A 118 -13.93 13.73 18.47
CA GLY A 118 -14.47 14.86 17.70
C GLY A 118 -14.30 14.73 16.19
N THR A 119 -13.38 13.91 15.68
CA THR A 119 -13.21 13.73 14.24
C THR A 119 -14.42 13.05 13.62
N MET A 120 -14.84 13.57 12.46
CA MET A 120 -15.93 13.01 11.66
C MET A 120 -15.38 11.97 10.69
N VAL A 121 -15.84 10.72 10.80
CA VAL A 121 -15.36 9.58 9.97
C VAL A 121 -16.55 8.95 9.26
N PRO A 122 -16.50 8.77 7.94
CA PRO A 122 -17.53 8.02 7.24
C PRO A 122 -17.40 6.52 7.55
N LEU A 123 -18.54 5.87 7.69
CA LEU A 123 -18.67 4.43 7.75
C LEU A 123 -19.87 4.04 6.88
N ARG A 124 -19.62 3.26 5.85
CA ARG A 124 -20.63 2.92 4.82
C ARG A 124 -21.29 4.18 4.20
N GLY A 125 -20.45 5.22 3.96
CA GLY A 125 -20.91 6.49 3.40
C GLY A 125 -21.65 7.41 4.37
N LEU A 126 -21.91 6.98 5.59
CA LEU A 126 -22.59 7.77 6.62
C LEU A 126 -21.57 8.32 7.62
N THR A 127 -21.63 9.62 7.89
CA THR A 127 -20.69 10.29 8.78
C THR A 127 -20.97 9.97 10.24
N HIS A 128 -19.92 9.64 11.00
CA HIS A 128 -19.95 9.36 12.44
C HIS A 128 -18.95 10.22 13.16
N ARG A 129 -19.31 10.80 14.31
CA ARG A 129 -18.37 11.50 15.19
C ARG A 129 -17.70 10.49 16.11
N ILE A 130 -16.38 10.52 16.21
CA ILE A 130 -15.65 9.72 17.21
C ILE A 130 -15.88 10.31 18.60
N VAL A 131 -16.31 9.49 19.54
CA VAL A 131 -16.54 9.87 20.95
C VAL A 131 -15.81 8.91 21.85
N HIS A 132 -14.95 9.45 22.72
CA HIS A 132 -14.24 8.66 23.73
C HIS A 132 -15.18 8.37 24.92
N ARG A 133 -15.23 7.12 25.36
CA ARG A 133 -16.02 6.61 26.49
C ARG A 133 -15.10 5.87 27.47
N ALA A 134 -14.26 6.60 28.22
CA ALA A 134 -13.20 6.05 29.05
C ALA A 134 -13.64 4.91 29.98
N GLY A 135 -14.77 5.05 30.66
CA GLY A 135 -15.27 4.06 31.63
C GLY A 135 -16.21 3.00 31.04
N ALA A 136 -16.46 3.02 29.72
CA ALA A 136 -17.42 2.09 29.13
C ALA A 136 -16.81 0.70 28.89
N ARG A 137 -17.66 -0.34 28.93
CA ARG A 137 -17.30 -1.70 28.51
C ARG A 137 -17.31 -1.81 26.99
N GLY A 138 -16.51 -2.71 26.46
CA GLY A 138 -16.38 -2.94 25.01
C GLY A 138 -15.12 -2.31 24.41
N THR A 139 -15.08 -2.21 23.10
CA THR A 139 -13.94 -1.60 22.37
C THR A 139 -14.38 -0.44 21.50
N VAL A 140 -15.15 -0.71 20.43
CA VAL A 140 -15.73 0.28 19.53
C VAL A 140 -17.12 -0.18 19.12
N TRP A 141 -18.08 0.74 19.16
CA TRP A 141 -19.47 0.48 18.73
C TRP A 141 -20.12 1.76 18.19
N ILE A 142 -21.26 1.62 17.53
CA ILE A 142 -22.03 2.74 16.99
C ILE A 142 -23.23 2.98 17.91
N GLU A 143 -23.49 4.25 18.19
CA GLU A 143 -24.73 4.74 18.81
C GLU A 143 -25.36 5.79 17.90
N MET A 144 -26.67 5.96 18.04
CA MET A 144 -27.42 7.09 17.48
C MET A 144 -27.97 7.91 18.64
N ARG A 145 -27.72 9.22 18.62
CA ARG A 145 -28.31 10.15 19.58
C ARG A 145 -29.74 10.48 19.20
N ASP A 146 -30.51 10.98 20.15
CA ASP A 146 -31.86 11.44 19.90
C ASP A 146 -31.95 12.54 18.83
N SER A 147 -30.87 13.32 18.68
CA SER A 147 -30.71 14.33 17.62
C SER A 147 -30.50 13.72 16.21
N GLY A 148 -30.44 12.41 16.07
CA GLY A 148 -30.11 11.73 14.82
C GLY A 148 -28.59 11.70 14.49
N GLU A 149 -27.74 12.27 15.34
CA GLU A 149 -26.29 12.23 15.16
C GLU A 149 -25.76 10.80 15.38
N ARG A 150 -24.98 10.29 14.40
CA ARG A 150 -24.28 8.99 14.52
C ARG A 150 -22.96 9.18 15.21
N ILE A 151 -22.71 8.40 16.23
CA ILE A 151 -21.45 8.42 16.96
C ILE A 151 -20.74 7.06 16.91
N LEU A 152 -19.43 7.12 16.77
CA LEU A 152 -18.53 5.99 16.88
C LEU A 152 -17.89 6.04 18.26
N CYS A 153 -18.44 5.31 19.21
CA CYS A 153 -17.95 5.25 20.58
C CYS A 153 -16.71 4.40 20.68
N VAL A 154 -15.70 4.87 21.42
CA VAL A 154 -14.45 4.17 21.67
C VAL A 154 -14.17 4.12 23.16
N ALA A 155 -14.09 2.92 23.73
CA ALA A 155 -13.75 2.70 25.14
C ALA A 155 -12.24 2.61 25.38
N GLY A 156 -11.82 2.73 26.66
CA GLY A 156 -10.45 2.50 27.14
C GLY A 156 -9.59 3.74 27.14
N GLY A 157 -8.25 3.57 27.26
CA GLY A 157 -7.30 4.69 27.33
C GLY A 157 -7.24 5.51 26.05
N PRO A 158 -7.02 6.84 26.18
CA PRO A 158 -7.00 7.75 25.03
C PRO A 158 -5.89 7.41 24.01
N GLU A 159 -4.77 6.85 24.46
CA GLU A 159 -3.65 6.41 23.62
C GLU A 159 -4.00 5.24 22.69
N HIS A 160 -5.12 4.57 22.93
CA HIS A 160 -5.55 3.43 22.12
C HIS A 160 -6.65 3.78 21.11
N ILE A 161 -7.18 4.99 21.13
CA ILE A 161 -8.35 5.38 20.33
C ILE A 161 -8.08 5.16 18.84
N GLU A 162 -6.98 5.69 18.33
CA GLU A 162 -6.64 5.61 16.91
C GLU A 162 -6.55 4.16 16.44
N ARG A 163 -5.78 3.32 17.16
CA ARG A 163 -5.63 1.91 16.84
C ARG A 163 -6.96 1.17 16.90
N ARG A 164 -7.79 1.43 17.92
CA ARG A 164 -9.10 0.77 18.09
C ARG A 164 -10.08 1.11 16.98
N VAL A 165 -10.14 2.40 16.58
CA VAL A 165 -10.96 2.83 15.43
C VAL A 165 -10.47 2.17 14.14
N HIS A 166 -9.17 2.18 13.88
CA HIS A 166 -8.58 1.53 12.70
C HIS A 166 -8.90 0.03 12.65
N ASP A 167 -8.70 -0.68 13.76
CA ASP A 167 -8.97 -2.12 13.86
C ASP A 167 -10.46 -2.43 13.69
N TYR A 168 -11.35 -1.58 14.22
CA TYR A 168 -12.79 -1.69 14.03
C TYR A 168 -13.16 -1.55 12.55
N LEU A 169 -12.71 -0.46 11.89
CA LEU A 169 -13.01 -0.21 10.47
C LEU A 169 -12.47 -1.33 9.58
N LYS A 170 -11.27 -1.83 9.87
CA LYS A 170 -10.66 -2.95 9.14
C LYS A 170 -11.43 -4.26 9.32
N ARG A 171 -11.99 -4.50 10.51
CA ARG A 171 -12.84 -5.65 10.80
C ARG A 171 -14.17 -5.55 10.06
N GLU A 172 -14.80 -4.37 10.06
CA GLU A 172 -16.03 -4.10 9.33
C GLU A 172 -15.84 -4.25 7.82
N ALA A 173 -14.72 -3.70 7.28
CA ALA A 173 -14.36 -3.89 5.88
C ALA A 173 -14.21 -5.37 5.51
N ARG A 174 -13.55 -6.15 6.36
CA ARG A 174 -13.42 -7.59 6.14
C ARG A 174 -14.77 -8.27 6.08
N ARG A 175 -15.66 -7.97 7.02
CA ARG A 175 -17.01 -8.55 7.10
C ARG A 175 -17.80 -8.28 5.83
N ASP A 176 -17.88 -7.02 5.42
CA ASP A 176 -18.69 -6.62 4.28
C ASP A 176 -18.12 -7.14 2.96
N LEU A 177 -16.79 -7.05 2.77
CA LEU A 177 -16.11 -7.58 1.59
C LEU A 177 -16.18 -9.10 1.48
N GLN A 178 -16.08 -9.82 2.60
CA GLN A 178 -16.25 -11.29 2.58
C GLN A 178 -17.67 -11.68 2.18
N LYS A 179 -18.68 -10.97 2.71
CA LYS A 179 -20.09 -11.20 2.34
C LYS A 179 -20.30 -10.96 0.85
N ALA A 180 -19.89 -9.80 0.34
CA ALA A 180 -20.05 -9.45 -1.07
C ALA A 180 -19.28 -10.40 -2.01
N ALA A 181 -18.00 -10.65 -1.72
CA ALA A 181 -17.17 -11.53 -2.53
C ALA A 181 -17.71 -12.97 -2.58
N ARG A 182 -18.28 -13.47 -1.48
CA ARG A 182 -18.92 -14.79 -1.44
C ARG A 182 -20.15 -14.85 -2.34
N ALA A 183 -21.02 -13.85 -2.25
CA ALA A 183 -22.23 -13.78 -3.10
C ALA A 183 -21.88 -13.74 -4.59
N TYR A 184 -20.89 -12.92 -4.99
CA TYR A 184 -20.45 -12.85 -6.38
C TYR A 184 -19.73 -14.10 -6.84
N ALA A 185 -18.95 -14.74 -5.98
CA ALA A 185 -18.31 -16.01 -6.31
C ALA A 185 -19.33 -17.12 -6.60
N GLU A 186 -20.39 -17.17 -5.80
CA GLU A 186 -21.51 -18.09 -6.01
C GLU A 186 -22.26 -17.78 -7.33
N ALA A 187 -22.60 -16.51 -7.57
CA ALA A 187 -23.29 -16.07 -8.79
C ALA A 187 -22.51 -16.33 -10.08
N LEU A 188 -21.17 -16.32 -10.01
CA LEU A 188 -20.26 -16.55 -11.14
C LEU A 188 -19.75 -18.00 -11.22
N GLY A 189 -20.09 -18.87 -10.27
CA GLY A 189 -19.62 -20.26 -10.22
C GLY A 189 -18.10 -20.40 -10.01
N VAL A 190 -17.48 -19.45 -9.31
CA VAL A 190 -16.02 -19.42 -9.07
C VAL A 190 -15.70 -19.57 -7.59
N ARG A 191 -14.44 -19.94 -7.29
CA ARG A 191 -13.99 -20.13 -5.91
C ARG A 191 -12.95 -19.09 -5.50
N VAL A 192 -13.25 -18.31 -4.47
CA VAL A 192 -12.29 -17.47 -3.76
C VAL A 192 -11.54 -18.32 -2.72
N LYS A 193 -10.21 -18.42 -2.86
CA LYS A 193 -9.38 -19.21 -1.92
C LYS A 193 -8.99 -18.40 -0.69
N ARG A 194 -8.71 -17.13 -0.87
CA ARG A 194 -8.25 -16.25 0.23
C ARG A 194 -8.73 -14.81 -0.01
N LEU A 195 -9.12 -14.14 1.07
CA LEU A 195 -9.39 -12.69 1.06
C LEU A 195 -8.53 -12.03 2.14
N SER A 196 -7.81 -10.99 1.76
CA SER A 196 -6.96 -10.18 2.65
C SER A 196 -7.36 -8.72 2.61
N ILE A 197 -7.33 -8.07 3.78
CA ILE A 197 -7.54 -6.63 3.92
C ILE A 197 -6.19 -5.97 4.11
N ARG A 198 -5.90 -4.96 3.29
CA ARG A 198 -4.63 -4.24 3.24
C ARG A 198 -4.85 -2.74 3.41
N ASP A 199 -3.78 -2.00 3.57
CA ASP A 199 -3.74 -0.55 3.42
C ASP A 199 -2.94 -0.20 2.16
N GLN A 200 -3.60 -0.25 1.02
CA GLN A 200 -2.99 0.03 -0.29
C GLN A 200 -3.40 1.42 -0.74
N SER A 201 -2.42 2.21 -1.20
CA SER A 201 -2.65 3.57 -1.69
C SER A 201 -2.77 3.67 -3.21
N SER A 202 -2.36 2.62 -3.95
CA SER A 202 -2.30 2.64 -5.41
C SER A 202 -3.44 1.88 -6.10
N ARG A 203 -4.25 1.16 -5.35
CA ARG A 203 -5.38 0.37 -5.88
C ARG A 203 -6.36 0.03 -4.76
N TRP A 204 -7.62 -0.12 -5.10
CA TRP A 204 -8.68 -0.48 -4.17
C TRP A 204 -8.80 -1.98 -3.95
N GLY A 205 -8.51 -2.76 -4.98
CA GLY A 205 -8.53 -4.21 -4.96
C GLY A 205 -7.45 -4.83 -5.84
N SER A 206 -7.29 -6.13 -5.75
CA SER A 206 -6.52 -6.95 -6.69
C SER A 206 -6.91 -8.41 -6.56
N CYS A 207 -6.93 -9.12 -7.68
CA CYS A 207 -7.11 -10.55 -7.78
C CYS A 207 -5.86 -11.21 -8.37
N THR A 208 -5.56 -12.42 -7.93
CA THR A 208 -4.55 -13.28 -8.57
C THR A 208 -5.23 -14.47 -9.23
N SER A 209 -4.62 -15.01 -10.29
CA SER A 209 -5.11 -16.23 -10.95
C SER A 209 -5.22 -17.44 -10.03
N ALA A 210 -4.50 -17.43 -8.90
CA ALA A 210 -4.59 -18.45 -7.86
C ALA A 210 -5.81 -18.32 -6.94
N GLY A 211 -6.71 -17.35 -7.16
CA GLY A 211 -7.93 -17.15 -6.37
C GLY A 211 -7.75 -16.35 -5.08
N SER A 212 -6.67 -15.56 -4.98
CA SER A 212 -6.45 -14.68 -3.82
C SER A 212 -6.89 -13.27 -4.12
N LEU A 213 -7.83 -12.75 -3.32
CA LEU A 213 -8.31 -11.37 -3.35
C LEU A 213 -7.62 -10.53 -2.29
N SER A 214 -7.36 -9.28 -2.60
CA SER A 214 -6.85 -8.30 -1.64
C SER A 214 -7.58 -6.98 -1.84
N PHE A 215 -8.06 -6.36 -0.73
CA PHE A 215 -8.81 -5.10 -0.76
C PHE A 215 -8.24 -4.09 0.22
N SER A 216 -8.40 -2.80 -0.10
CA SER A 216 -8.14 -1.72 0.86
C SER A 216 -9.24 -1.70 1.94
N TRP A 217 -8.84 -1.58 3.20
CA TRP A 217 -9.79 -1.42 4.32
C TRP A 217 -10.62 -0.13 4.17
N ARG A 218 -10.06 0.88 3.49
CA ARG A 218 -10.70 2.20 3.31
C ARG A 218 -12.01 2.13 2.54
N LEU A 219 -12.28 1.03 1.84
CA LEU A 219 -13.55 0.80 1.14
C LEU A 219 -14.76 0.80 2.07
N ILE A 220 -14.59 0.51 3.37
CA ILE A 220 -15.66 0.59 4.35
C ILE A 220 -16.14 2.02 4.61
N LEU A 221 -15.29 3.00 4.30
CA LEU A 221 -15.63 4.43 4.43
C LEU A 221 -16.56 4.90 3.30
N ALA A 222 -16.45 4.27 2.13
CA ALA A 222 -17.26 4.56 0.95
C ALA A 222 -18.73 4.13 1.12
N PRO A 223 -19.65 4.65 0.30
CA PRO A 223 -20.99 4.11 0.20
C PRO A 223 -21.00 2.61 -0.13
N PRO A 224 -21.96 1.83 0.39
CA PRO A 224 -21.97 0.37 0.24
C PRO A 224 -21.87 -0.13 -1.21
N TYR A 225 -22.50 0.55 -2.15
CA TYR A 225 -22.47 0.18 -3.57
C TYR A 225 -21.06 0.27 -4.19
N VAL A 226 -20.16 1.08 -3.62
CA VAL A 226 -18.75 1.20 -4.09
C VAL A 226 -17.96 -0.02 -3.66
N LEU A 227 -18.08 -0.43 -2.41
CA LEU A 227 -17.46 -1.64 -1.88
C LEU A 227 -17.98 -2.88 -2.61
N ASP A 228 -19.28 -2.91 -2.85
CA ASP A 228 -19.98 -3.99 -3.54
C ASP A 228 -19.47 -4.14 -4.99
N TYR A 229 -19.41 -3.02 -5.75
CA TYR A 229 -18.82 -3.01 -7.09
C TYR A 229 -17.38 -3.55 -7.10
N LEU A 230 -16.53 -3.14 -6.15
CA LEU A 230 -15.15 -3.61 -6.14
C LEU A 230 -15.06 -5.09 -5.78
N ALA A 231 -15.95 -5.60 -4.94
CA ALA A 231 -16.03 -7.04 -4.71
C ALA A 231 -16.42 -7.80 -5.97
N ALA A 232 -17.43 -7.31 -6.73
CA ALA A 232 -17.81 -7.88 -8.03
C ALA A 232 -16.67 -7.85 -9.04
N HIS A 233 -15.95 -6.70 -9.14
CA HIS A 233 -14.82 -6.50 -10.04
C HIS A 233 -13.68 -7.50 -9.79
N GLU A 234 -13.25 -7.64 -8.54
CA GLU A 234 -12.15 -8.55 -8.20
C GLU A 234 -12.55 -10.02 -8.32
N VAL A 235 -13.80 -10.36 -8.05
CA VAL A 235 -14.29 -11.73 -8.25
C VAL A 235 -14.43 -12.05 -9.75
N ALA A 236 -14.86 -11.10 -10.58
CA ALA A 236 -14.93 -11.28 -12.03
C ALA A 236 -13.59 -11.59 -12.68
N HIS A 237 -12.47 -11.14 -12.07
CA HIS A 237 -11.13 -11.52 -12.50
C HIS A 237 -10.84 -13.03 -12.38
N LEU A 238 -11.59 -13.78 -11.59
CA LEU A 238 -11.46 -15.25 -11.55
C LEU A 238 -12.06 -15.92 -12.81
N VAL A 239 -12.91 -15.20 -13.54
CA VAL A 239 -13.46 -15.64 -14.85
C VAL A 239 -12.61 -15.09 -15.99
N GLU A 240 -12.18 -13.82 -15.90
CA GLU A 240 -11.44 -13.13 -16.96
C GLU A 240 -10.37 -12.20 -16.31
N MET A 241 -9.09 -12.54 -16.49
CA MET A 241 -7.99 -11.84 -15.81
C MET A 241 -7.68 -10.44 -16.39
N ASN A 242 -8.06 -10.16 -17.59
CA ASN A 242 -7.83 -8.86 -18.24
C ASN A 242 -9.14 -8.08 -18.37
N HIS A 243 -9.05 -6.75 -18.48
CA HIS A 243 -10.21 -5.86 -18.62
C HIS A 243 -10.76 -5.79 -20.06
N SER A 244 -10.89 -6.96 -20.72
CA SER A 244 -11.48 -7.09 -22.05
C SER A 244 -12.99 -6.79 -22.06
N ALA A 245 -13.60 -6.71 -23.23
CA ALA A 245 -15.05 -6.61 -23.35
C ALA A 245 -15.78 -7.80 -22.67
N ARG A 246 -15.14 -8.99 -22.65
CA ARG A 246 -15.66 -10.17 -21.97
C ARG A 246 -15.68 -9.96 -20.45
N PHE A 247 -14.63 -9.40 -19.87
CA PHE A 247 -14.58 -9.03 -18.47
C PHE A 247 -15.74 -8.10 -18.07
N TRP A 248 -15.92 -7.03 -18.83
CA TRP A 248 -16.98 -6.07 -18.50
C TRP A 248 -18.39 -6.65 -18.63
N ARG A 249 -18.61 -7.58 -19.57
CA ARG A 249 -19.88 -8.33 -19.63
C ARG A 249 -20.09 -9.20 -18.38
N VAL A 250 -19.04 -9.83 -17.86
CA VAL A 250 -19.12 -10.61 -16.62
C VAL A 250 -19.49 -9.71 -15.43
N VAL A 251 -18.82 -8.55 -15.28
CA VAL A 251 -19.13 -7.61 -14.21
C VAL A 251 -20.56 -7.08 -14.32
N ALA A 252 -20.97 -6.65 -15.53
CA ALA A 252 -22.32 -6.09 -15.76
C ALA A 252 -23.44 -7.12 -15.50
N LYS A 253 -23.17 -8.42 -15.71
CA LYS A 253 -24.16 -9.48 -15.42
C LYS A 253 -24.52 -9.57 -13.93
N VAL A 254 -23.59 -9.26 -13.04
CA VAL A 254 -23.76 -9.47 -11.58
C VAL A 254 -23.87 -8.17 -10.78
N CYS A 255 -23.42 -7.03 -11.34
CA CYS A 255 -23.39 -5.74 -10.64
C CYS A 255 -24.08 -4.66 -11.51
N GLY A 256 -25.23 -4.17 -11.09
CA GLY A 256 -26.02 -3.18 -11.84
C GLY A 256 -25.62 -1.71 -11.65
N HIS A 257 -24.66 -1.41 -10.75
CA HIS A 257 -24.29 -0.03 -10.39
C HIS A 257 -22.82 0.32 -10.70
N VAL A 258 -22.23 -0.35 -11.71
CA VAL A 258 -20.83 -0.21 -12.10
C VAL A 258 -20.45 1.24 -12.37
N GLU A 259 -21.16 1.95 -13.24
CA GLU A 259 -20.83 3.32 -13.63
C GLU A 259 -20.99 4.30 -12.48
N ARG A 260 -22.01 4.14 -11.67
CA ARG A 260 -22.20 4.95 -10.45
C ARG A 260 -21.01 4.80 -9.48
N ALA A 261 -20.54 3.58 -9.28
CA ALA A 261 -19.43 3.29 -8.37
C ALA A 261 -18.10 3.82 -8.92
N LYS A 262 -17.84 3.69 -10.22
CA LYS A 262 -16.66 4.25 -10.91
C LYS A 262 -16.64 5.77 -10.79
N THR A 263 -17.74 6.43 -11.12
CA THR A 263 -17.87 7.89 -11.00
C THR A 263 -17.61 8.36 -9.58
N TRP A 264 -18.12 7.64 -8.58
CA TRP A 264 -17.85 7.98 -7.18
C TRP A 264 -16.37 7.83 -6.82
N LEU A 265 -15.72 6.74 -7.25
CA LEU A 265 -14.30 6.49 -7.00
C LEU A 265 -13.42 7.55 -7.66
N ASP A 266 -13.73 7.97 -8.86
CA ASP A 266 -12.98 8.99 -9.59
C ASP A 266 -13.09 10.35 -8.90
N ASN A 267 -14.26 10.71 -8.39
CA ASN A 267 -14.52 12.00 -7.76
C ASN A 267 -14.10 12.04 -6.27
N SER A 268 -14.33 10.99 -5.51
CA SER A 268 -14.23 10.99 -4.05
C SER A 268 -13.29 9.92 -3.48
N GLY A 269 -12.81 8.97 -4.30
CA GLY A 269 -11.99 7.88 -3.81
C GLY A 269 -10.70 8.36 -3.14
N ASN A 270 -10.04 9.37 -3.70
CA ASN A 270 -8.80 9.91 -3.14
C ASN A 270 -8.99 10.50 -1.73
N ASP A 271 -10.18 11.00 -1.40
CA ASP A 271 -10.47 11.57 -0.09
C ASP A 271 -10.46 10.54 1.03
N LEU A 272 -10.68 9.26 0.70
CA LEU A 272 -10.62 8.18 1.68
C LEU A 272 -9.22 8.00 2.28
N HIS A 273 -8.19 8.44 1.58
CA HIS A 273 -6.81 8.34 2.06
C HIS A 273 -6.46 9.33 3.18
N ARG A 274 -7.31 10.34 3.43
CA ARG A 274 -7.10 11.32 4.51
C ARG A 274 -7.36 10.76 5.92
N TYR A 275 -8.15 9.70 6.04
CA TYR A 275 -8.58 9.17 7.34
C TYR A 275 -7.53 8.28 8.00
N GLY A 276 -7.32 8.46 9.33
CA GLY A 276 -6.35 7.69 10.11
C GLY A 276 -4.90 8.08 9.82
N ILE A 277 -4.65 9.28 9.35
CA ILE A 277 -3.32 9.86 9.15
C ILE A 277 -3.09 10.91 10.22
N GLN A 278 -1.90 10.89 10.82
CA GLN A 278 -1.40 11.98 11.66
C GLN A 278 -0.68 13.00 10.76
N ASP A 279 -0.87 14.30 11.02
CA ASP A 279 -0.13 15.38 10.35
C ASP A 279 1.33 15.43 10.82
#